data_fd4f019f15a94efa65de1b4d0d0b17ae
#
_entry.id   fd4f019f15a94efa65de1b4d0d0b17ae
#
_cell.length_a   1.000
_cell.length_b   1.000
_cell.length_c   1.000
_cell.angle_alpha   90.00
_cell.angle_beta   90.00
_cell.angle_gamma   90.00
#
_symmetry.space_group_name_H-M   'P 1'
#
loop_
_entity.id
_entity.type
_entity.pdbx_description
1 polymer ?
#
loop_
_entity_poly.entity_id
_entity_poly.type
_entity_poly.pdbx_seq_one_letter_code
_entity_poly.pdbx_strand_id
1 'polypeptide(L)'
;TIQGIAGKAVKEMAYHIRHAGEWVIRLGDGTEESARRMADAAEALSIYVGELFEEGAAEDVAALPRRADLRATWEATISEVFAEAGMTFEPSKYPQSGGRDGRHGEQLGHMLAEMQSVHRAHPGATW
;
A
#
# COMPACT_ATOMS: atom_id res chain seq x y z
N THR A 1 18.95 -8.80 15.64
CA THR A 1 17.73 -8.59 16.45
C THR A 1 16.70 -7.78 15.69
N ILE A 2 15.41 -7.89 16.05
CA ILE A 2 14.29 -7.15 15.42
C ILE A 2 14.56 -5.64 15.44
N GLN A 3 15.08 -5.09 16.53
CA GLN A 3 15.44 -3.68 16.65
C GLN A 3 16.45 -3.23 15.57
N GLY A 4 17.45 -4.05 15.26
CA GLY A 4 18.42 -3.74 14.20
C GLY A 4 17.79 -3.74 12.81
N ILE A 5 16.88 -4.68 12.55
CA ILE A 5 16.11 -4.75 11.29
C ILE A 5 15.21 -3.52 11.16
N ALA A 6 14.46 -3.19 12.21
CA ALA A 6 13.60 -2.01 12.23
C ALA A 6 14.39 -0.71 12.02
N GLY A 7 15.54 -0.55 12.69
CA GLY A 7 16.41 0.63 12.54
C GLY A 7 16.94 0.82 11.10
N LYS A 8 17.17 -0.26 10.36
CA LYS A 8 17.51 -0.20 8.93
C LYS A 8 16.27 0.14 8.10
N ALA A 9 15.16 -0.54 8.37
CA ALA A 9 13.91 -0.39 7.61
C ALA A 9 13.35 1.05 7.66
N VAL A 10 13.48 1.75 8.79
CA VAL A 10 13.02 3.16 8.92
C VAL A 10 13.59 4.06 7.84
N LYS A 11 14.89 3.96 7.56
CA LYS A 11 15.55 4.77 6.52
C LYS A 11 15.06 4.42 5.11
N GLU A 12 14.85 3.14 4.89
CA GLU A 12 14.38 2.60 3.62
C GLU A 12 12.92 3.02 3.36
N MET A 13 12.07 2.93 4.37
CA MET A 13 10.66 3.39 4.29
C MET A 13 10.57 4.90 4.06
N ALA A 14 11.40 5.71 4.70
CA ALA A 14 11.45 7.15 4.45
C ALA A 14 11.80 7.46 2.98
N TYR A 15 12.72 6.70 2.38
CA TYR A 15 13.02 6.80 0.95
C TYR A 15 11.82 6.39 0.09
N HIS A 16 11.15 5.29 0.39
CA HIS A 16 10.00 4.82 -0.38
C HIS A 16 8.83 5.79 -0.33
N ILE A 17 8.54 6.36 0.85
CA ILE A 17 7.49 7.38 1.00
C ILE A 17 7.80 8.60 0.14
N ARG A 18 9.04 9.11 0.22
CA ARG A 18 9.46 10.25 -0.59
C ARG A 18 9.37 9.93 -2.08
N HIS A 19 9.92 8.80 -2.51
CA HIS A 19 9.93 8.39 -3.91
C HIS A 19 8.51 8.25 -4.48
N ALA A 20 7.61 7.59 -3.76
CA ALA A 20 6.23 7.44 -4.18
C ALA A 20 5.51 8.80 -4.22
N GLY A 21 5.69 9.64 -3.19
CA GLY A 21 5.11 10.98 -3.14
C GLY A 21 5.58 11.88 -4.29
N GLU A 22 6.89 11.90 -4.56
CA GLU A 22 7.45 12.66 -5.69
C GLU A 22 6.86 12.22 -7.04
N TRP A 23 6.53 10.94 -7.21
CA TRP A 23 5.86 10.47 -8.41
C TRP A 23 4.40 10.90 -8.48
N VAL A 24 3.67 10.88 -7.37
CA VAL A 24 2.29 11.40 -7.33
C VAL A 24 2.27 12.87 -7.71
N ILE A 25 3.16 13.68 -7.12
CA ILE A 25 3.29 15.11 -7.41
C ILE A 25 3.64 15.33 -8.88
N ARG A 26 4.67 14.67 -9.39
CA ARG A 26 5.13 14.80 -10.78
C ARG A 26 4.06 14.42 -11.80
N LEU A 27 3.26 13.40 -11.51
CA LEU A 27 2.19 12.96 -12.41
C LEU A 27 0.96 13.86 -12.30
N GLY A 28 0.61 14.31 -11.10
CA GLY A 28 -0.53 15.19 -10.85
C GLY A 28 -0.32 16.61 -11.40
N ASP A 29 0.87 17.17 -11.21
CA ASP A 29 1.27 18.50 -11.73
C ASP A 29 1.89 18.44 -13.14
N GLY A 30 1.76 17.33 -13.83
CA GLY A 30 2.35 17.11 -15.14
C GLY A 30 1.44 17.57 -16.28
N THR A 31 1.15 16.65 -17.20
CA THR A 31 0.22 16.87 -18.30
C THR A 31 -1.21 16.57 -17.86
N GLU A 32 -2.21 17.10 -18.58
CA GLU A 32 -3.63 16.78 -18.36
C GLU A 32 -3.85 15.25 -18.36
N GLU A 33 -3.22 14.53 -19.28
CA GLU A 33 -3.31 13.06 -19.36
C GLU A 33 -2.69 12.36 -18.14
N SER A 34 -1.52 12.81 -17.66
CA SER A 34 -0.90 12.20 -16.48
C SER A 34 -1.72 12.48 -15.22
N ALA A 35 -2.24 13.69 -15.07
CA ALA A 35 -3.10 14.07 -13.94
C ALA A 35 -4.38 13.24 -13.92
N ARG A 36 -5.04 13.09 -15.07
CA ARG A 36 -6.24 12.26 -15.21
C ARG A 36 -5.96 10.81 -14.81
N ARG A 37 -4.90 10.21 -15.35
CA ARG A 37 -4.51 8.82 -14.99
C ARG A 37 -4.18 8.66 -13.52
N MET A 38 -3.55 9.66 -12.91
CA MET A 38 -3.25 9.64 -11.49
C MET A 38 -4.51 9.69 -10.65
N ALA A 39 -5.48 10.54 -11.03
CA ALA A 39 -6.78 10.64 -10.37
C ALA A 39 -7.57 9.32 -10.48
N ASP A 40 -7.66 8.75 -11.69
CA ASP A 40 -8.34 7.47 -11.94
C ASP A 40 -7.72 6.34 -11.08
N ALA A 41 -6.39 6.30 -10.99
CA ALA A 41 -5.69 5.30 -10.19
C ALA A 41 -5.92 5.49 -8.68
N ALA A 42 -5.91 6.74 -8.20
CA ALA A 42 -6.17 7.07 -6.81
C ALA A 42 -7.59 6.66 -6.40
N GLU A 43 -8.59 6.94 -7.24
CA GLU A 43 -9.97 6.53 -7.04
C GLU A 43 -10.09 5.00 -7.00
N ALA A 44 -9.54 4.30 -7.99
CA ALA A 44 -9.60 2.85 -8.09
C ALA A 44 -8.95 2.13 -6.90
N LEU A 45 -7.87 2.69 -6.34
CA LEU A 45 -7.15 2.10 -5.21
C LEU A 45 -7.70 2.53 -3.85
N SER A 46 -8.51 3.58 -3.79
CA SER A 46 -9.06 4.12 -2.55
C SER A 46 -9.89 3.10 -1.76
N ILE A 47 -10.50 2.13 -2.45
CA ILE A 47 -11.29 1.05 -1.85
C ILE A 47 -10.48 0.17 -0.88
N TYR A 48 -9.17 0.05 -1.07
CA TYR A 48 -8.30 -0.81 -0.25
C TYR A 48 -7.70 -0.08 0.96
N VAL A 49 -7.83 1.23 1.04
CA VAL A 49 -7.21 2.04 2.09
C VAL A 49 -7.72 1.69 3.48
N GLY A 50 -9.01 1.35 3.60
CA GLY A 50 -9.61 0.97 4.88
C GLY A 50 -8.86 -0.16 5.58
N GLU A 51 -8.48 -1.20 4.84
CA GLU A 51 -7.77 -2.38 5.36
C GLU A 51 -6.39 -2.08 5.97
N LEU A 52 -5.74 -0.99 5.58
CA LEU A 52 -4.44 -0.61 6.13
C LEU A 52 -4.48 -0.42 7.65
N PHE A 53 -5.65 -0.05 8.17
CA PHE A 53 -5.86 0.29 9.58
C PHE A 53 -6.70 -0.74 10.34
N GLU A 54 -7.11 -1.81 9.68
CA GLU A 54 -7.79 -2.93 10.33
C GLU A 54 -6.78 -3.81 11.07
N GLU A 55 -7.16 -4.28 12.24
CA GLU A 55 -6.35 -5.18 13.07
C GLU A 55 -6.83 -6.62 12.87
N GLY A 56 -5.89 -7.54 12.75
CA GLY A 56 -6.13 -8.98 12.72
C GLY A 56 -5.55 -9.67 13.94
N ALA A 57 -5.83 -10.96 14.09
CA ALA A 57 -5.33 -11.76 15.21
C ALA A 57 -3.78 -11.81 15.29
N ALA A 58 -3.09 -11.59 14.16
CA ALA A 58 -1.63 -11.60 14.12
C ALA A 58 -1.00 -10.32 14.71
N GLU A 59 -1.76 -9.23 14.84
CA GLU A 59 -1.30 -7.95 15.38
C GLU A 59 -1.52 -7.80 16.89
N ASP A 60 -2.14 -8.77 17.56
CA ASP A 60 -2.32 -8.76 19.01
C ASP A 60 -0.99 -9.06 19.75
N VAL A 61 0.00 -8.22 19.47
CA VAL A 61 1.32 -8.23 20.07
C VAL A 61 1.50 -6.91 20.80
N ALA A 62 1.45 -6.93 22.12
CA ALA A 62 1.51 -5.73 22.98
C ALA A 62 2.72 -4.81 22.75
N ALA A 63 3.75 -5.26 22.04
CA ALA A 63 4.94 -4.48 21.73
C ALA A 63 4.84 -3.70 20.40
N LEU A 64 3.78 -3.90 19.62
CA LEU A 64 3.59 -3.22 18.34
C LEU A 64 2.57 -2.08 18.48
N PRO A 65 2.78 -0.95 17.78
CA PRO A 65 1.77 0.09 17.71
C PRO A 65 0.50 -0.45 17.03
N ARG A 66 -0.64 -0.01 17.49
CA ARG A 66 -1.90 -0.34 16.83
C ARG A 66 -1.97 0.32 15.46
N ARG A 67 -2.48 -0.41 14.47
CA ARG A 67 -2.62 0.12 13.11
C ARG A 67 -3.53 1.34 13.06
N ALA A 68 -4.59 1.34 13.85
CA ALA A 68 -5.49 2.49 13.97
C ALA A 68 -4.76 3.78 14.37
N ASP A 69 -3.73 3.68 15.22
CA ASP A 69 -2.95 4.84 15.70
C ASP A 69 -2.08 5.46 14.58
N LEU A 70 -1.83 4.72 13.51
CA LEU A 70 -1.05 5.20 12.36
C LEU A 70 -1.90 6.01 11.36
N ARG A 71 -3.23 5.93 11.46
CA ARG A 71 -4.16 6.54 10.49
C ARG A 71 -3.94 8.04 10.36
N ALA A 72 -3.88 8.76 11.47
CA ALA A 72 -3.75 10.22 11.43
C ALA A 72 -2.47 10.70 10.76
N THR A 73 -1.34 10.00 10.99
CA THR A 73 -0.06 10.32 10.35
C THR A 73 -0.11 10.01 8.86
N TRP A 74 -0.73 8.90 8.48
CA TRP A 74 -0.92 8.53 7.08
C TRP A 74 -1.79 9.55 6.34
N GLU A 75 -2.94 9.91 6.92
CA GLU A 75 -3.87 10.90 6.34
C GLU A 75 -3.21 12.26 6.14
N ALA A 76 -2.40 12.71 7.11
CA ALA A 76 -1.65 13.95 6.98
C ALA A 76 -0.65 13.89 5.80
N THR A 77 0.11 12.80 5.69
CA THR A 77 1.09 12.62 4.60
C THR A 77 0.41 12.58 3.23
N ILE A 78 -0.68 11.82 3.09
CA ILE A 78 -1.43 11.72 1.83
C ILE A 78 -2.04 13.07 1.45
N SER A 79 -2.63 13.76 2.42
CA SER A 79 -3.23 15.08 2.20
C SER A 79 -2.20 16.10 1.71
N GLU A 80 -1.00 16.11 2.29
CA GLU A 80 0.09 16.99 1.87
C GLU A 80 0.57 16.69 0.46
N VAL A 81 0.84 15.42 0.14
CA VAL A 81 1.32 14.98 -1.18
C VAL A 81 0.29 15.27 -2.27
N PHE A 82 -0.99 14.98 -2.03
CA PHE A 82 -2.03 15.23 -3.03
C PHE A 82 -2.31 16.73 -3.21
N ALA A 83 -2.25 17.52 -2.14
CA ALA A 83 -2.38 18.97 -2.24
C ALA A 83 -1.25 19.59 -3.08
N GLU A 84 0.01 19.13 -2.88
CA GLU A 84 1.16 19.57 -3.68
C GLU A 84 1.01 19.15 -5.16
N ALA A 85 0.40 17.99 -5.42
CA ALA A 85 0.06 17.53 -6.76
C ALA A 85 -1.12 18.28 -7.43
N GLY A 86 -1.73 19.25 -6.74
CA GLY A 86 -2.94 19.95 -7.22
C GLY A 86 -4.19 19.07 -7.22
N MET A 87 -4.20 18.00 -6.44
CA MET A 87 -5.24 16.97 -6.39
C MET A 87 -5.84 16.84 -5.00
N THR A 88 -6.95 16.13 -4.89
CA THR A 88 -7.56 15.73 -3.62
C THR A 88 -7.69 14.22 -3.58
N PHE A 89 -7.32 13.61 -2.44
CA PHE A 89 -7.56 12.20 -2.21
C PHE A 89 -8.82 12.01 -1.35
N GLU A 90 -9.76 11.24 -1.87
CA GLU A 90 -11.01 10.90 -1.16
C GLU A 90 -11.04 9.38 -0.90
N PRO A 91 -11.07 8.94 0.37
CA PRO A 91 -11.28 7.53 0.68
C PRO A 91 -12.62 7.03 0.13
N SER A 92 -12.65 5.80 -0.37
CA SER A 92 -13.88 5.21 -0.89
C SER A 92 -14.97 5.11 0.20
N LYS A 93 -16.20 5.42 -0.18
CA LYS A 93 -17.39 5.19 0.66
C LYS A 93 -17.74 3.70 0.80
N TYR A 94 -17.18 2.86 -0.07
CA TYR A 94 -17.42 1.43 -0.10
C TYR A 94 -16.08 0.68 -0.01
N PRO A 95 -15.37 0.75 1.14
CA PRO A 95 -14.08 0.12 1.29
C PRO A 95 -14.22 -1.41 1.21
N GLN A 96 -13.23 -2.04 0.62
CA GLN A 96 -13.05 -3.49 0.71
C GLN A 96 -12.38 -3.85 2.03
N SER A 97 -12.70 -5.03 2.53
CA SER A 97 -12.20 -5.58 3.77
C SER A 97 -12.10 -7.09 3.68
N GLY A 98 -11.30 -7.69 4.54
CA GLY A 98 -11.16 -9.14 4.68
C GLY A 98 -9.99 -9.74 3.92
N GLY A 99 -9.07 -8.93 3.36
CA GLY A 99 -7.85 -9.44 2.74
C GLY A 99 -6.99 -10.25 3.71
N ARG A 100 -6.99 -9.90 4.99
CA ARG A 100 -6.31 -10.64 6.06
C ARG A 100 -6.99 -11.97 6.39
N ASP A 101 -8.27 -12.09 6.08
CA ASP A 101 -9.08 -13.30 6.24
C ASP A 101 -9.10 -14.15 4.96
N GLY A 102 -8.24 -13.85 4.00
CA GLY A 102 -8.12 -14.59 2.75
C GLY A 102 -9.09 -14.16 1.63
N ARG A 103 -9.78 -13.04 1.79
CA ARG A 103 -10.65 -12.48 0.74
C ARG A 103 -9.83 -11.59 -0.17
N HIS A 104 -9.42 -12.13 -1.31
CA HIS A 104 -8.58 -11.42 -2.28
C HIS A 104 -9.29 -11.24 -3.62
N GLY A 105 -8.88 -10.22 -4.37
CA GLY A 105 -9.28 -10.06 -5.75
C GLY A 105 -8.67 -11.15 -6.64
N GLU A 106 -9.25 -11.34 -7.83
CA GLU A 106 -8.78 -12.34 -8.80
C GLU A 106 -7.32 -12.14 -9.22
N GLN A 107 -6.83 -10.89 -9.22
CA GLN A 107 -5.45 -10.53 -9.60
C GLN A 107 -4.42 -11.27 -8.74
N LEU A 108 -4.71 -11.52 -7.47
CA LEU A 108 -3.80 -12.30 -6.61
C LEU A 108 -3.62 -13.72 -7.15
N GLY A 109 -4.70 -14.35 -7.60
CA GLY A 109 -4.66 -15.69 -8.19
C GLY A 109 -3.79 -15.74 -9.45
N HIS A 110 -3.94 -14.78 -10.34
CA HIS A 110 -3.12 -14.66 -11.56
C HIS A 110 -1.64 -14.43 -11.22
N MET A 111 -1.36 -13.49 -10.34
CA MET A 111 0.01 -13.19 -9.89
C MET A 111 0.68 -14.42 -9.27
N LEU A 112 0.00 -15.12 -8.35
CA LEU A 112 0.54 -16.32 -7.71
C LEU A 112 0.75 -17.46 -8.70
N ALA A 113 -0.12 -17.64 -9.67
CA ALA A 113 0.06 -18.66 -10.71
C ALA A 113 1.34 -18.43 -11.51
N GLU A 114 1.64 -17.18 -11.84
CA GLU A 114 2.85 -16.82 -12.56
C GLU A 114 4.10 -16.92 -11.68
N MET A 115 4.08 -16.35 -10.47
CA MET A 115 5.19 -16.41 -9.52
C MET A 115 5.57 -17.84 -9.12
N GLN A 116 4.62 -18.75 -9.05
CA GLN A 116 4.83 -20.15 -8.66
C GLN A 116 5.10 -21.08 -9.84
N SER A 117 5.10 -20.60 -11.08
CA SER A 117 5.16 -21.42 -12.29
C SER A 117 6.39 -22.33 -12.31
N VAL A 118 7.57 -21.80 -12.02
CA VAL A 118 8.83 -22.58 -11.99
C VAL A 118 8.81 -23.60 -10.85
N HIS A 119 8.40 -23.21 -9.66
CA HIS A 119 8.30 -24.11 -8.51
C HIS A 119 7.35 -25.29 -8.80
N ARG A 120 6.20 -25.00 -9.41
CA ARG A 120 5.20 -26.02 -9.75
C ARG A 120 5.66 -26.94 -10.88
N ALA A 121 6.46 -26.43 -11.82
CA ALA A 121 7.03 -27.22 -12.91
C ALA A 121 8.14 -28.18 -12.45
N HIS A 122 8.80 -27.88 -11.32
CA HIS A 122 9.93 -28.64 -10.77
C HIS A 122 9.71 -29.01 -9.29
N PRO A 123 8.74 -29.90 -8.97
CA PRO A 123 8.47 -30.31 -7.60
C PRO A 123 9.71 -30.96 -6.96
N GLY A 124 10.06 -30.52 -5.76
CA GLY A 124 11.21 -31.06 -5.03
C GLY A 124 12.59 -30.51 -5.42
N ALA A 125 12.65 -29.55 -6.35
CA ALA A 125 13.89 -28.83 -6.61
C ALA A 125 14.32 -27.99 -5.39
N THR A 126 15.63 -27.91 -5.16
CA THR A 126 16.25 -27.01 -4.16
C THR A 126 16.87 -25.82 -4.89
N TRP A 127 16.68 -24.64 -4.34
CA TRP A 127 17.12 -23.37 -4.93
C TRP A 127 18.17 -22.70 -4.06
#